data_f3f6a66d6055004009d83e9ac5fdd824
#
_entry.id   f3f6a66d6055004009d83e9ac5fdd824
#
_cell.length_a   1.000
_cell.length_b   1.000
_cell.length_c   1.000
_cell.angle_alpha   90.00
_cell.angle_beta   90.00
_cell.angle_gamma   90.00
#
_symmetry.space_group_name_H-M   'P 1'
#
loop_
_entity.id
_entity.type
_entity.pdbx_description
1 polymer ?
#
loop_
_entity_poly.entity_id
_entity_poly.type
_entity_poly.pdbx_seq_one_letter_code
_entity_poly.pdbx_strand_id
1 'polypeptide(L)'
;AFSKKLREKGIRTLGECLGLKAMFYYWGSGGKQLFHRIEGSDGESVNPYRERRSIGISRNFEPITDRGELWRRAIILSRHLSYTIAKLGVNPTTFYFKLRYDFREKSKISVTHDRLFNERFFAELSVEMFKRLDIYPDSMVIYLAISASNFSGSKRKTFDILESEKDKKMAALLKSEMKLRGKYGIDIVRFAGECG
;
A
#
# COMPACT_ATOMS: atom_id res chain seq x y z
N ALA A 1 -15.55 -8.78 -11.47
CA ALA A 1 -17.00 -8.97 -11.34
C ALA A 1 -17.70 -8.89 -12.69
N PHE A 2 -17.55 -7.84 -13.51
CA PHE A 2 -18.24 -7.67 -14.81
C PHE A 2 -17.88 -8.76 -15.82
N SER A 3 -16.61 -9.09 -15.99
CA SER A 3 -16.11 -10.09 -16.94
C SER A 3 -16.76 -11.46 -16.74
N LYS A 4 -16.98 -11.89 -15.48
CA LYS A 4 -17.64 -13.16 -15.19
C LYS A 4 -19.11 -13.16 -15.66
N LYS A 5 -19.86 -12.09 -15.38
CA LYS A 5 -21.27 -11.94 -15.79
C LYS A 5 -21.45 -11.88 -17.31
N LEU A 6 -20.50 -11.29 -18.02
CA LEU A 6 -20.52 -11.26 -19.48
C LEU A 6 -20.28 -12.65 -20.09
N ARG A 7 -19.31 -13.41 -19.54
CA ARG A 7 -19.04 -14.80 -19.97
C ARG A 7 -20.23 -15.72 -19.75
N GLU A 8 -20.92 -15.59 -18.61
CA GLU A 8 -22.13 -16.36 -18.29
C GLU A 8 -23.25 -16.11 -19.29
N LYS A 9 -23.28 -14.94 -19.97
CA LYS A 9 -24.22 -14.58 -21.05
C LYS A 9 -23.68 -14.92 -22.46
N GLY A 10 -22.56 -15.62 -22.55
CA GLY A 10 -21.97 -16.00 -23.83
C GLY A 10 -21.27 -14.88 -24.60
N ILE A 11 -21.10 -13.68 -24.01
CA ILE A 11 -20.49 -12.53 -24.64
C ILE A 11 -18.98 -12.68 -24.65
N ARG A 12 -18.37 -12.61 -25.82
CA ARG A 12 -16.93 -12.83 -26.05
C ARG A 12 -16.18 -11.59 -26.52
N THR A 13 -16.87 -10.65 -27.16
CA THR A 13 -16.27 -9.44 -27.73
C THR A 13 -16.86 -8.16 -27.15
N LEU A 14 -16.12 -7.06 -27.22
CA LEU A 14 -16.60 -5.76 -26.77
C LEU A 14 -17.76 -5.24 -27.65
N GLY A 15 -17.75 -5.55 -28.95
CA GLY A 15 -18.83 -5.18 -29.87
C GLY A 15 -20.19 -5.77 -29.47
N GLU A 16 -20.21 -7.00 -28.99
CA GLU A 16 -21.44 -7.66 -28.51
C GLU A 16 -22.03 -6.94 -27.28
N CYS A 17 -21.21 -6.20 -26.53
CA CYS A 17 -21.67 -5.44 -25.37
C CYS A 17 -22.53 -4.23 -25.75
N LEU A 18 -22.44 -3.69 -26.96
CA LEU A 18 -23.16 -2.48 -27.39
C LEU A 18 -24.68 -2.66 -27.33
N GLY A 19 -25.20 -3.87 -27.58
CA GLY A 19 -26.63 -4.20 -27.42
C GLY A 19 -27.12 -4.29 -25.97
N LEU A 20 -26.24 -4.19 -24.98
CA LEU A 20 -26.55 -4.50 -23.58
C LEU A 20 -26.56 -3.25 -22.67
N LYS A 21 -26.80 -2.07 -23.20
CA LYS A 21 -26.77 -0.80 -22.47
C LYS A 21 -27.55 -0.85 -21.14
N ALA A 22 -28.78 -1.38 -21.15
CA ALA A 22 -29.59 -1.48 -19.94
C ALA A 22 -28.92 -2.31 -18.82
N MET A 23 -28.23 -3.41 -19.18
CA MET A 23 -27.51 -4.25 -18.23
C MET A 23 -26.32 -3.52 -17.62
N PHE A 24 -25.56 -2.77 -18.40
CA PHE A 24 -24.45 -1.97 -17.90
C PHE A 24 -24.95 -0.85 -16.98
N TYR A 25 -26.07 -0.21 -17.31
CA TYR A 25 -26.68 0.84 -16.50
C TYR A 25 -27.22 0.30 -15.17
N TYR A 26 -27.74 -0.92 -15.15
CA TYR A 26 -28.17 -1.62 -13.92
C TYR A 26 -26.99 -1.87 -12.95
N TRP A 27 -25.75 -1.95 -13.44
CA TRP A 27 -24.55 -2.09 -12.61
C TRP A 27 -24.07 -0.80 -11.97
N GLY A 28 -24.84 0.30 -12.07
CA GLY A 28 -24.53 1.58 -11.46
C GLY A 28 -23.48 2.40 -12.21
N SER A 29 -22.87 3.38 -11.55
CA SER A 29 -21.94 4.33 -12.17
C SER A 29 -20.75 3.66 -12.87
N GLY A 30 -20.15 2.65 -12.26
CA GLY A 30 -19.04 1.91 -12.87
C GLY A 30 -19.44 1.15 -14.13
N GLY A 31 -20.67 0.64 -14.19
CA GLY A 31 -21.22 0.00 -15.39
C GLY A 31 -21.45 1.02 -16.51
N LYS A 32 -22.05 2.18 -16.19
CA LYS A 32 -22.26 3.26 -17.14
C LYS A 32 -20.95 3.75 -17.76
N GLN A 33 -19.93 4.03 -16.94
CA GLN A 33 -18.63 4.45 -17.43
C GLN A 33 -17.99 3.39 -18.34
N LEU A 34 -18.08 2.10 -17.96
CA LEU A 34 -17.56 1.02 -18.79
C LEU A 34 -18.29 0.95 -20.13
N PHE A 35 -19.61 1.12 -20.14
CA PHE A 35 -20.40 1.15 -21.39
C PHE A 35 -19.95 2.28 -22.30
N HIS A 36 -19.82 3.52 -21.78
CA HIS A 36 -19.37 4.68 -22.56
C HIS A 36 -17.96 4.48 -23.16
N ARG A 37 -17.06 3.80 -22.41
CA ARG A 37 -15.73 3.42 -22.94
C ARG A 37 -15.81 2.41 -24.08
N ILE A 38 -16.70 1.44 -24.00
CA ILE A 38 -16.92 0.44 -25.07
C ILE A 38 -17.56 1.10 -26.30
N GLU A 39 -18.51 2.00 -26.08
CA GLU A 39 -19.21 2.77 -27.14
C GLU A 39 -18.30 3.82 -27.81
N GLY A 40 -17.19 4.20 -27.16
CA GLY A 40 -16.30 5.27 -27.63
C GLY A 40 -16.82 6.68 -27.33
N SER A 41 -17.87 6.79 -26.52
CA SER A 41 -18.48 8.07 -26.10
C SER A 41 -17.91 8.60 -24.77
N ASP A 42 -16.82 8.01 -24.29
CA ASP A 42 -16.12 8.46 -23.07
C ASP A 42 -15.45 9.81 -23.31
N GLY A 43 -16.04 10.87 -22.75
CA GLY A 43 -15.50 12.24 -22.83
C GLY A 43 -14.39 12.54 -21.80
N GLU A 44 -13.89 11.53 -21.06
CA GLU A 44 -12.79 11.74 -20.15
C GLU A 44 -11.50 12.05 -20.91
N SER A 45 -10.96 13.25 -20.73
CA SER A 45 -9.65 13.60 -21.27
C SER A 45 -8.56 12.74 -20.66
N VAL A 46 -7.62 12.27 -21.48
CA VAL A 46 -6.43 11.57 -20.96
C VAL A 46 -5.61 12.57 -20.16
N ASN A 47 -5.54 12.36 -18.85
CA ASN A 47 -4.66 13.14 -17.97
C ASN A 47 -3.33 12.38 -17.83
N PRO A 48 -2.27 12.78 -18.56
CA PRO A 48 -0.98 12.11 -18.53
C PRO A 48 -0.24 12.29 -17.19
N TYR A 49 -0.62 13.29 -16.41
CA TYR A 49 0.00 13.60 -15.13
C TYR A 49 -1.02 13.54 -13.99
N ARG A 50 -1.10 12.40 -13.34
CA ARG A 50 -1.87 12.27 -12.12
C ARG A 50 -0.92 12.29 -10.93
N GLU A 51 -1.11 13.26 -10.04
CA GLU A 51 -0.36 13.31 -8.80
C GLU A 51 -0.61 12.04 -7.96
N ARG A 52 0.48 11.42 -7.51
CA ARG A 52 0.38 10.20 -6.72
C ARG A 52 -0.16 10.52 -5.32
N ARG A 53 -1.27 9.88 -4.95
CA ARG A 53 -1.93 10.09 -3.65
C ARG A 53 -1.60 9.02 -2.61
N SER A 54 -1.09 7.89 -3.04
CA SER A 54 -0.71 6.78 -2.17
C SER A 54 0.37 5.92 -2.80
N ILE A 55 1.12 5.22 -1.97
CA ILE A 55 2.07 4.19 -2.34
C ILE A 55 1.90 3.00 -1.40
N GLY A 56 2.11 1.80 -1.89
CA GLY A 56 2.00 0.60 -1.09
C GLY A 56 2.80 -0.55 -1.64
N ILE A 57 3.06 -1.50 -0.78
CA ILE A 57 3.71 -2.76 -1.09
C ILE A 57 2.94 -3.90 -0.44
N SER A 58 2.89 -5.02 -1.13
CA SER A 58 2.26 -6.23 -0.60
C SER A 58 3.01 -7.47 -1.06
N ARG A 59 2.89 -8.54 -0.30
CA ARG A 59 3.44 -9.86 -0.64
C ARG A 59 2.46 -10.96 -0.27
N ASN A 60 2.28 -11.89 -1.20
CA ASN A 60 1.78 -13.23 -0.90
C ASN A 60 2.99 -14.13 -0.62
N PHE A 61 2.80 -15.11 0.22
CA PHE A 61 3.82 -16.09 0.59
C PHE A 61 3.15 -17.41 0.98
N GLU A 62 3.96 -18.47 1.08
CA GLU A 62 3.50 -19.74 1.62
C GLU A 62 2.98 -19.53 3.04
N PRO A 63 1.95 -20.29 3.46
CA PRO A 63 1.31 -20.13 4.77
C PRO A 63 2.33 -20.14 5.93
N ILE A 64 2.28 -19.13 6.77
CA ILE A 64 3.20 -18.96 7.91
C ILE A 64 2.40 -18.99 9.21
N THR A 65 2.81 -19.83 10.14
CA THR A 65 2.34 -19.89 11.53
C THR A 65 3.31 -19.18 12.49
N ASP A 66 4.60 -19.20 12.18
CA ASP A 66 5.61 -18.53 13.01
C ASP A 66 5.46 -17.01 12.96
N ARG A 67 5.13 -16.44 14.12
CA ARG A 67 4.94 -14.98 14.28
C ARG A 67 6.26 -14.22 14.26
N GLY A 68 7.36 -14.85 14.65
CA GLY A 68 8.70 -14.27 14.52
C GLY A 68 9.02 -13.98 13.05
N GLU A 69 8.86 -14.97 12.17
CA GLU A 69 9.04 -14.83 10.74
C GLU A 69 8.04 -13.82 10.13
N LEU A 70 6.81 -13.81 10.61
CA LEU A 70 5.80 -12.85 10.13
C LEU A 70 6.19 -11.39 10.41
N TRP A 71 6.68 -11.13 11.65
CA TRP A 71 7.13 -9.79 12.03
C TRP A 71 8.41 -9.40 11.30
N ARG A 72 9.32 -10.33 11.09
CA ARG A 72 10.51 -10.13 10.26
C ARG A 72 10.10 -9.66 8.84
N ARG A 73 9.13 -10.32 8.22
CA ARG A 73 8.60 -9.91 6.90
C ARG A 73 7.92 -8.54 6.93
N ALA A 74 7.23 -8.21 8.00
CA ALA A 74 6.64 -6.87 8.17
C ALA A 74 7.71 -5.78 8.19
N ILE A 75 8.84 -6.00 8.88
CA ILE A 75 9.98 -5.09 8.91
C ILE A 75 10.59 -4.95 7.51
N ILE A 76 10.81 -6.05 6.79
CA ILE A 76 11.32 -6.04 5.41
C ILE A 76 10.40 -5.20 4.50
N LEU A 77 9.07 -5.43 4.56
CA LEU A 77 8.11 -4.67 3.76
C LEU A 77 8.14 -3.19 4.12
N SER A 78 8.23 -2.84 5.41
CA SER A 78 8.31 -1.45 5.85
C SER A 78 9.57 -0.76 5.32
N ARG A 79 10.73 -1.42 5.33
CA ARG A 79 11.98 -0.91 4.77
C ARG A 79 11.88 -0.65 3.27
N HIS A 80 11.31 -1.60 2.51
CA HIS A 80 11.09 -1.43 1.07
C HIS A 80 10.15 -0.26 0.75
N LEU A 81 9.09 -0.10 1.53
CA LEU A 81 8.17 1.04 1.35
C LEU A 81 8.83 2.35 1.75
N SER A 82 9.61 2.37 2.86
CA SER A 82 10.39 3.54 3.30
C SER A 82 11.38 4.01 2.24
N TYR A 83 12.08 3.08 1.59
CA TYR A 83 12.95 3.40 0.46
C TYR A 83 12.20 4.11 -0.66
N THR A 84 10.99 3.62 -1.00
CA THR A 84 10.16 4.24 -2.04
C THR A 84 9.65 5.62 -1.62
N ILE A 85 9.22 5.79 -0.36
CA ILE A 85 8.80 7.08 0.22
C ILE A 85 9.93 8.10 0.14
N ALA A 86 11.13 7.70 0.59
CA ALA A 86 12.32 8.55 0.57
C ALA A 86 12.73 8.94 -0.86
N LYS A 87 12.68 8.00 -1.82
CA LYS A 87 12.96 8.25 -3.24
C LYS A 87 12.00 9.26 -3.86
N LEU A 88 10.74 9.25 -3.44
CA LEU A 88 9.71 10.18 -3.92
C LEU A 88 9.77 11.54 -3.19
N GLY A 89 10.50 11.65 -2.10
CA GLY A 89 10.60 12.89 -1.32
C GLY A 89 9.29 13.35 -0.69
N VAL A 90 8.38 12.41 -0.38
CA VAL A 90 7.07 12.71 0.19
C VAL A 90 7.03 12.39 1.70
N ASN A 91 6.14 13.08 2.44
CA ASN A 91 5.91 12.82 3.85
C ASN A 91 4.47 12.30 4.07
N PRO A 92 4.26 10.99 4.11
CA PRO A 92 2.95 10.41 4.38
C PRO A 92 2.56 10.59 5.85
N THR A 93 1.29 10.82 6.10
CA THR A 93 0.74 10.91 7.47
C THR A 93 -0.24 9.78 7.77
N THR A 94 -0.79 9.12 6.77
CA THR A 94 -1.74 8.02 6.95
C THR A 94 -1.16 6.71 6.45
N PHE A 95 -1.19 5.69 7.30
CA PHE A 95 -0.67 4.36 7.03
C PHE A 95 -1.79 3.33 7.12
N TYR A 96 -1.85 2.44 6.14
CA TYR A 96 -2.82 1.37 6.07
C TYR A 96 -2.11 0.02 6.07
N PHE A 97 -2.58 -0.89 6.90
CA PHE A 97 -2.06 -2.24 7.06
C PHE A 97 -3.17 -3.26 6.79
N LYS A 98 -2.80 -4.36 6.18
CA LYS A 98 -3.71 -5.46 5.89
C LYS A 98 -3.00 -6.79 6.02
N LEU A 99 -3.65 -7.73 6.68
CA LEU A 99 -3.25 -9.11 6.86
C LEU A 99 -4.37 -10.01 6.31
N ARG A 100 -4.00 -11.15 5.72
CA ARG A 100 -4.97 -12.16 5.26
C ARG A 100 -4.50 -13.55 5.66
N TYR A 101 -5.43 -14.32 6.19
CA TYR A 101 -5.26 -15.71 6.57
C TYR A 101 -5.56 -16.64 5.39
N ASP A 102 -5.14 -17.90 5.50
CA ASP A 102 -5.35 -18.96 4.49
C ASP A 102 -6.84 -19.27 4.26
N PHE A 103 -7.67 -19.21 5.31
CA PHE A 103 -9.13 -19.39 5.23
C PHE A 103 -9.90 -18.17 4.69
N ARG A 104 -9.21 -17.26 3.98
CA ARG A 104 -9.71 -16.05 3.31
C ARG A 104 -10.17 -14.91 4.21
N GLU A 105 -10.16 -15.05 5.52
CA GLU A 105 -10.40 -13.92 6.43
C GLU A 105 -9.28 -12.89 6.32
N LYS A 106 -9.65 -11.65 6.55
CA LYS A 106 -8.73 -10.50 6.41
C LYS A 106 -8.97 -9.49 7.51
N SER A 107 -7.90 -9.00 8.07
CA SER A 107 -7.90 -7.88 9.00
C SER A 107 -7.24 -6.67 8.36
N LYS A 108 -7.72 -5.49 8.68
CA LYS A 108 -7.19 -4.23 8.15
C LYS A 108 -7.31 -3.12 9.19
N ILE A 109 -6.34 -2.22 9.22
CA ILE A 109 -6.34 -1.03 10.07
C ILE A 109 -5.72 0.14 9.32
N SER A 110 -6.19 1.34 9.63
CA SER A 110 -5.58 2.58 9.16
C SER A 110 -5.29 3.47 10.35
N VAL A 111 -4.11 4.06 10.39
CA VAL A 111 -3.67 4.96 11.45
C VAL A 111 -3.08 6.22 10.85
N THR A 112 -3.25 7.34 11.54
CA THR A 112 -2.71 8.63 11.12
C THR A 112 -1.78 9.18 12.20
N HIS A 113 -0.58 9.58 11.78
CA HIS A 113 0.42 10.20 12.62
C HIS A 113 0.90 11.49 11.95
N ASP A 114 0.75 12.61 12.62
CA ASP A 114 1.20 13.91 12.12
C ASP A 114 2.63 14.19 12.62
N ARG A 115 3.59 13.48 12.01
CA ARG A 115 5.01 13.63 12.31
C ARG A 115 5.86 13.52 11.06
N LEU A 116 7.11 13.93 11.14
CA LEU A 116 8.07 13.74 10.06
C LEU A 116 8.36 12.25 9.89
N PHE A 117 8.19 11.76 8.66
CA PHE A 117 8.44 10.36 8.33
C PHE A 117 9.90 9.97 8.56
N ASN A 118 10.11 8.89 9.26
CA ASN A 118 11.38 8.20 9.35
C ASN A 118 11.20 6.68 9.32
N GLU A 119 12.20 5.98 8.82
CA GLU A 119 12.12 4.55 8.57
C GLU A 119 11.99 3.74 9.87
N ARG A 120 12.70 4.13 10.93
CA ARG A 120 12.68 3.42 12.22
C ARG A 120 11.29 3.47 12.85
N PHE A 121 10.72 4.67 12.96
CA PHE A 121 9.34 4.82 13.43
C PHE A 121 8.38 3.96 12.63
N PHE A 122 8.53 3.95 11.30
CA PHE A 122 7.62 3.19 10.44
C PHE A 122 7.78 1.68 10.58
N ALA A 123 8.98 1.18 10.81
CA ALA A 123 9.22 -0.23 11.09
C ALA A 123 8.58 -0.66 12.43
N GLU A 124 8.77 0.12 13.50
CA GLU A 124 8.16 -0.10 14.80
C GLU A 124 6.63 -0.07 14.72
N LEU A 125 6.06 0.94 14.07
CA LEU A 125 4.63 1.07 13.81
C LEU A 125 4.09 -0.14 13.03
N SER A 126 4.82 -0.60 12.01
CA SER A 126 4.38 -1.72 11.18
C SER A 126 4.23 -3.00 11.98
N VAL A 127 5.21 -3.32 12.84
CA VAL A 127 5.14 -4.48 13.73
C VAL A 127 3.99 -4.35 14.72
N GLU A 128 3.83 -3.18 15.34
CA GLU A 128 2.75 -2.93 16.29
C GLU A 128 1.38 -3.11 15.63
N MET A 129 1.16 -2.52 14.45
CA MET A 129 -0.11 -2.63 13.74
C MET A 129 -0.42 -4.04 13.28
N PHE A 130 0.58 -4.80 12.81
CA PHE A 130 0.36 -6.19 12.45
C PHE A 130 0.06 -7.07 13.67
N LYS A 131 0.67 -6.82 14.82
CA LYS A 131 0.32 -7.50 16.08
C LYS A 131 -1.14 -7.23 16.47
N ARG A 132 -1.63 -5.99 16.31
CA ARG A 132 -3.03 -5.63 16.55
C ARG A 132 -4.00 -6.25 15.55
N LEU A 133 -3.56 -6.45 14.31
CA LEU A 133 -4.36 -7.06 13.24
C LEU A 133 -4.48 -8.56 13.37
N ASP A 134 -3.55 -9.21 14.07
CA ASP A 134 -3.47 -10.66 14.20
C ASP A 134 -4.46 -11.17 15.25
N ILE A 135 -5.73 -11.23 14.84
CA ILE A 135 -6.86 -11.66 15.70
C ILE A 135 -6.99 -13.17 15.80
N TYR A 136 -6.25 -13.93 14.97
CA TYR A 136 -6.21 -15.40 14.98
C TYR A 136 -4.75 -15.87 15.06
N PRO A 137 -4.10 -15.80 16.25
CA PRO A 137 -2.66 -16.03 16.38
C PRO A 137 -2.21 -17.45 16.03
N ASP A 138 -3.12 -18.43 16.10
CA ASP A 138 -2.84 -19.84 15.75
C ASP A 138 -3.08 -20.16 14.27
N SER A 139 -3.62 -19.20 13.49
CA SER A 139 -3.94 -19.41 12.08
C SER A 139 -2.79 -19.03 11.16
N MET A 140 -2.74 -19.67 10.01
CA MET A 140 -1.73 -19.39 8.98
C MET A 140 -2.01 -18.06 8.28
N VAL A 141 -0.98 -17.24 8.13
CA VAL A 141 -1.03 -15.98 7.38
C VAL A 141 -0.38 -16.19 6.02
N ILE A 142 -1.02 -15.70 4.95
CA ILE A 142 -0.58 -15.87 3.56
C ILE A 142 -0.31 -14.54 2.85
N TYR A 143 -0.60 -13.40 3.48
CA TYR A 143 -0.48 -12.11 2.81
C TYR A 143 -0.35 -10.97 3.80
N LEU A 144 0.60 -10.08 3.52
CA LEU A 144 0.76 -8.79 4.17
C LEU A 144 0.72 -7.66 3.14
N ALA A 145 0.12 -6.54 3.50
CA ALA A 145 0.19 -5.31 2.74
C ALA A 145 0.32 -4.10 3.65
N ILE A 146 1.13 -3.15 3.22
CA ILE A 146 1.31 -1.85 3.85
C ILE A 146 1.14 -0.79 2.76
N SER A 147 0.44 0.29 3.05
CA SER A 147 0.41 1.47 2.19
C SER A 147 0.48 2.76 3.00
N ALA A 148 1.01 3.79 2.34
CA ALA A 148 1.17 5.12 2.89
C ALA A 148 0.45 6.12 1.97
N SER A 149 -0.26 7.08 2.55
CA SER A 149 -1.08 8.06 1.84
C SER A 149 -1.14 9.39 2.60
N ASN A 150 -1.93 10.33 2.08
CA ASN A 150 -2.09 11.64 2.66
C ASN A 150 -0.72 12.33 2.82
N PHE A 151 -0.08 12.59 1.68
CA PHE A 151 1.23 13.23 1.64
C PHE A 151 1.11 14.69 2.06
N SER A 152 1.62 15.02 3.25
CA SER A 152 1.73 16.41 3.67
C SER A 152 2.85 17.08 2.88
N GLY A 153 2.51 18.18 2.21
CA GLY A 153 3.55 19.03 1.62
C GLY A 153 4.47 19.56 2.70
N SER A 154 5.72 19.83 2.35
CA SER A 154 6.78 20.36 3.24
C SER A 154 6.44 21.64 4.03
N LYS A 155 5.25 22.21 3.85
CA LYS A 155 4.79 23.46 4.44
C LYS A 155 4.01 23.31 5.76
N ARG A 156 3.62 22.11 6.19
CA ARG A 156 3.00 21.92 7.52
C ARG A 156 4.10 21.83 8.57
N LYS A 157 4.29 22.91 9.32
CA LYS A 157 5.32 23.09 10.35
C LYS A 157 4.88 22.73 11.77
N THR A 158 3.77 22.05 11.93
CA THR A 158 3.24 21.73 13.27
C THR A 158 3.59 20.28 13.60
N PHE A 159 4.81 20.05 14.04
CA PHE A 159 5.25 18.79 14.63
C PHE A 159 5.42 18.98 16.14
N ASP A 160 5.27 17.92 16.90
CA ASP A 160 5.66 17.93 18.32
C ASP A 160 7.14 18.33 18.43
N ILE A 161 7.43 19.38 19.20
CA ILE A 161 8.76 19.99 19.29
C ILE A 161 9.78 18.99 19.83
N LEU A 162 9.40 18.14 20.78
CA LEU A 162 10.28 17.16 21.42
C LEU A 162 10.65 16.01 20.47
N GLU A 163 9.71 15.56 19.63
CA GLU A 163 9.97 14.52 18.63
C GLU A 163 10.68 15.06 17.37
N SER A 164 10.49 16.36 17.06
CA SER A 164 10.98 16.98 15.85
C SER A 164 12.51 16.89 15.68
N GLU A 165 13.29 17.11 16.74
CA GLU A 165 14.75 17.04 16.68
C GLU A 165 15.26 15.61 16.42
N LYS A 166 14.64 14.63 17.05
CA LYS A 166 14.95 13.21 16.86
C LYS A 166 14.58 12.77 15.45
N ASP A 167 13.40 13.17 14.96
CA ASP A 167 12.92 12.85 13.61
C ASP A 167 13.78 13.51 12.54
N LYS A 168 14.26 14.73 12.74
CA LYS A 168 15.20 15.41 11.82
C LYS A 168 16.53 14.65 11.71
N LYS A 169 17.09 14.20 12.85
CA LYS A 169 18.32 13.38 12.85
C LYS A 169 18.10 12.06 12.11
N MET A 170 16.97 11.39 12.35
CA MET A 170 16.64 10.14 11.66
C MET A 170 16.36 10.36 10.15
N ALA A 171 15.74 11.45 9.76
CA ALA A 171 15.55 11.80 8.35
C ALA A 171 16.88 12.12 7.65
N ALA A 172 17.85 12.75 8.35
CA ALA A 172 19.19 12.96 7.82
C ALA A 172 19.96 11.64 7.65
N LEU A 173 19.85 10.72 8.62
CA LEU A 173 20.41 9.37 8.52
C LEU A 173 19.85 8.63 7.31
N LEU A 174 18.53 8.64 7.13
CA LEU A 174 17.86 8.01 5.99
C LEU A 174 18.38 8.51 4.65
N LYS A 175 18.69 9.81 4.52
CA LYS A 175 19.32 10.35 3.31
C LYS A 175 20.69 9.74 3.02
N SER A 176 21.49 9.48 4.06
CA SER A 176 22.80 8.84 3.92
C SER A 176 22.66 7.36 3.54
N GLU A 177 21.75 6.65 4.18
CA GLU A 177 21.40 5.27 3.85
C GLU A 177 20.88 5.13 2.42
N MET A 178 20.08 6.10 1.95
CA MET A 178 19.57 6.14 0.57
C MET A 178 20.68 6.19 -0.47
N LYS A 179 21.79 6.91 -0.19
CA LYS A 179 22.96 6.93 -1.09
C LYS A 179 23.62 5.56 -1.18
N LEU A 180 23.77 4.87 -0.05
CA LEU A 180 24.33 3.51 0.00
C LEU A 180 23.43 2.52 -0.70
N ARG A 181 22.13 2.54 -0.40
CA ARG A 181 21.13 1.67 -1.02
C ARG A 181 21.00 1.90 -2.53
N GLY A 182 21.14 3.15 -2.99
CA GLY A 182 21.14 3.49 -4.41
C GLY A 182 22.34 2.95 -5.17
N LYS A 183 23.51 2.81 -4.50
CA LYS A 183 24.75 2.32 -5.10
C LYS A 183 24.91 0.80 -5.01
N TYR A 184 24.51 0.20 -3.90
CA TYR A 184 24.81 -1.19 -3.56
C TYR A 184 23.56 -2.08 -3.42
N GLY A 185 22.38 -1.53 -3.64
CA GLY A 185 21.10 -2.24 -3.48
C GLY A 185 20.47 -2.00 -2.10
N ILE A 186 19.15 -2.23 -2.05
CA ILE A 186 18.35 -1.91 -0.87
C ILE A 186 18.72 -2.75 0.37
N ASP A 187 19.28 -3.92 0.15
CA ASP A 187 19.60 -4.90 1.20
C ASP A 187 20.97 -4.69 1.87
N ILE A 188 21.74 -3.66 1.45
CA ILE A 188 23.06 -3.37 2.03
C ILE A 188 22.96 -2.87 3.49
N VAL A 189 21.86 -2.20 3.83
CA VAL A 189 21.56 -1.74 5.19
C VAL A 189 20.22 -2.31 5.60
N ARG A 190 20.22 -3.14 6.65
CA ARG A 190 19.03 -3.83 7.19
C ARG A 190 18.84 -3.52 8.66
N PHE A 191 17.62 -3.68 9.16
CA PHE A 191 17.38 -3.69 10.61
C PHE A 191 17.85 -5.02 11.22
N ALA A 192 18.32 -4.97 12.47
CA ALA A 192 18.69 -6.19 13.18
C ALA A 192 17.54 -7.22 13.26
N GLY A 193 16.30 -6.76 13.38
CA GLY A 193 15.12 -7.63 13.36
C GLY A 193 14.80 -8.31 12.01
N GLU A 194 15.57 -8.03 10.95
CA GLU A 194 15.49 -8.75 9.67
C GLU A 194 16.49 -9.92 9.57
N CYS A 195 17.49 -9.92 10.46
CA CYS A 195 18.50 -10.95 10.55
C CYS A 195 18.00 -11.98 11.58
N GLY A 196 17.32 -13.01 11.09
CA GLY A 196 16.90 -14.16 11.91
C GLY A 196 17.94 -15.22 11.95
#